data_fefcbbcfd8a7afb0b091a2936d753e76
#
_entry.id   fefcbbcfd8a7afb0b091a2936d753e76
#
_cell.length_a   1.000
_cell.length_b   1.000
_cell.length_c   1.000
_cell.angle_alpha   90.00
_cell.angle_beta   90.00
_cell.angle_gamma   90.00
#
_symmetry.space_group_name_H-M   'P 1'
#
loop_
_entity.id
_entity.type
_entity.pdbx_description
1 polymer ?
#
loop_
_entity_poly.entity_id
_entity_poly.type
_entity_poly.pdbx_seq_one_letter_code
_entity_poly.pdbx_strand_id
1 'polypeptide(L)'
;LFFINLMKTFLNVGCGPKDESKIKGFDNDDWKEIRFDVDKNVNPDILGTLTDMKLVATKSVDAIYSSYNIDHIYPHEVPVAFKEFYRVLNDDGIVFIRCPDIQTVCEAVVQDKLLEPLYETEDGHQISPIDILFGNRQEIASGNEYMTKKCGFTYSVLDRIFSEAGFKARYGGRIPFNGGELALIAFKQKKSEEEIKKIANP
;
A
#
# COMPACT_ATOMS: atom_id res chain seq x y z
N LEU A 1 -16.63 -22.26 27.32
CA LEU A 1 -15.42 -21.52 26.94
C LEU A 1 -15.89 -20.27 26.20
N PHE A 2 -15.77 -19.10 26.83
CA PHE A 2 -15.92 -17.82 26.11
C PHE A 2 -14.67 -17.63 25.27
N PHE A 3 -14.78 -17.73 23.95
CA PHE A 3 -13.77 -17.23 23.04
C PHE A 3 -13.84 -15.69 23.13
N ILE A 4 -12.89 -15.10 23.83
CA ILE A 4 -12.67 -13.67 23.73
C ILE A 4 -12.13 -13.48 22.30
N ASN A 5 -12.97 -13.00 21.40
CA ASN A 5 -12.52 -12.56 20.08
C ASN A 5 -11.65 -11.32 20.33
N LEU A 6 -10.34 -11.50 20.39
CA LEU A 6 -9.40 -10.39 20.53
C LEU A 6 -9.52 -9.55 19.26
N MET A 7 -9.87 -8.29 19.42
CA MET A 7 -9.91 -7.30 18.34
C MET A 7 -8.56 -7.29 17.63
N LYS A 8 -8.54 -7.56 16.34
CA LYS A 8 -7.35 -7.51 15.50
C LYS A 8 -6.93 -6.09 15.22
N THR A 9 -5.65 -5.87 14.98
CA THR A 9 -5.11 -4.56 14.64
C THR A 9 -4.57 -4.55 13.22
N PHE A 10 -4.86 -3.50 12.46
CA PHE A 10 -4.16 -3.26 11.22
C PHE A 10 -3.46 -1.90 11.24
N LEU A 11 -2.27 -1.87 10.67
CA LEU A 11 -1.48 -0.67 10.50
C LEU A 11 -1.78 -0.10 9.11
N ASN A 12 -2.43 1.07 9.07
CA ASN A 12 -2.68 1.82 7.84
C ASN A 12 -1.47 2.70 7.57
N VAL A 13 -0.61 2.27 6.64
CA VAL A 13 0.69 2.89 6.37
C VAL A 13 0.57 3.85 5.19
N GLY A 14 0.97 5.11 5.41
CA GLY A 14 0.63 6.21 4.51
C GLY A 14 -0.85 6.51 4.57
N CYS A 15 -1.37 6.64 5.79
CA CYS A 15 -2.80 6.73 6.05
C CYS A 15 -3.45 8.00 5.50
N GLY A 16 -2.65 9.03 5.17
CA GLY A 16 -3.17 10.30 4.69
C GLY A 16 -4.11 11.01 5.68
N PRO A 17 -4.88 11.99 5.23
CA PRO A 17 -5.91 12.63 6.05
C PRO A 17 -6.92 11.60 6.57
N LYS A 18 -7.51 11.87 7.75
CA LYS A 18 -8.54 10.99 8.28
C LYS A 18 -9.77 11.05 7.38
N ASP A 19 -10.14 9.90 6.85
CA ASP A 19 -11.32 9.70 6.04
C ASP A 19 -12.34 8.88 6.83
N GLU A 20 -13.63 9.18 6.70
CA GLU A 20 -14.71 8.39 7.29
C GLU A 20 -15.03 7.14 6.45
N SER A 21 -14.47 7.05 5.24
CA SER A 21 -14.60 5.86 4.40
C SER A 21 -13.88 4.67 5.03
N LYS A 22 -14.60 3.57 5.13
CA LYS A 22 -14.04 2.34 5.68
C LYS A 22 -13.20 1.63 4.62
N ILE A 23 -12.02 1.18 5.02
CA ILE A 23 -11.17 0.36 4.15
C ILE A 23 -11.80 -1.01 3.99
N LYS A 24 -12.21 -1.35 2.77
CA LYS A 24 -12.83 -2.66 2.47
C LYS A 24 -11.96 -3.81 2.96
N GLY A 25 -12.55 -4.74 3.70
CA GLY A 25 -11.87 -5.86 4.34
C GLY A 25 -11.40 -5.58 5.78
N PHE A 26 -11.41 -4.29 6.20
CA PHE A 26 -11.14 -3.85 7.57
C PHE A 26 -12.30 -3.04 8.16
N ASP A 27 -13.46 -3.09 7.52
CA ASP A 27 -14.63 -2.25 7.75
C ASP A 27 -15.64 -2.84 8.77
N ASN A 28 -15.25 -3.88 9.49
CA ASN A 28 -16.05 -4.51 10.54
C ASN A 28 -15.44 -4.30 11.93
N ASP A 29 -16.21 -4.63 12.97
CA ASP A 29 -15.84 -4.41 14.37
C ASP A 29 -14.73 -5.37 14.88
N ASP A 30 -14.25 -6.30 14.04
CA ASP A 30 -13.14 -7.19 14.37
C ASP A 30 -11.77 -6.50 14.24
N TRP A 31 -11.72 -5.33 13.58
CA TRP A 31 -10.49 -4.62 13.29
C TRP A 31 -10.40 -3.25 13.96
N LYS A 32 -9.23 -2.97 14.51
CA LYS A 32 -8.83 -1.64 14.99
C LYS A 32 -7.75 -1.07 14.07
N GLU A 33 -7.99 0.10 13.52
CA GLU A 33 -7.00 0.86 12.76
C GLU A 33 -5.95 1.48 13.69
N ILE A 34 -4.69 1.42 13.26
CA ILE A 34 -3.58 2.22 13.76
C ILE A 34 -3.05 3.00 12.55
N ARG A 35 -3.18 4.32 12.59
CA ARG A 35 -2.79 5.22 11.50
C ARG A 35 -1.30 5.56 11.61
N PHE A 36 -0.54 5.30 10.53
CA PHE A 36 0.90 5.54 10.46
C PHE A 36 1.22 6.41 9.24
N ASP A 37 1.90 7.53 9.44
CA ASP A 37 2.27 8.43 8.34
C ASP A 37 3.55 9.19 8.66
N VAL A 38 4.21 9.72 7.63
CA VAL A 38 5.37 10.60 7.72
C VAL A 38 4.95 12.06 7.87
N ASP A 39 3.76 12.42 7.40
CA ASP A 39 3.23 13.78 7.51
C ASP A 39 2.46 13.96 8.83
N LYS A 40 3.01 14.81 9.69
CA LYS A 40 2.35 15.18 10.95
C LYS A 40 1.00 15.91 10.76
N ASN A 41 0.80 16.55 9.60
CA ASN A 41 -0.40 17.34 9.35
C ASN A 41 -1.65 16.47 9.14
N VAL A 42 -1.48 15.21 8.79
CA VAL A 42 -2.60 14.25 8.68
C VAL A 42 -3.01 13.66 10.03
N ASN A 43 -2.32 14.07 11.12
CA ASN A 43 -2.60 13.65 12.49
C ASN A 43 -2.66 12.11 12.65
N PRO A 44 -1.56 11.39 12.34
CA PRO A 44 -1.49 9.94 12.50
C PRO A 44 -1.37 9.54 13.98
N ASP A 45 -1.73 8.30 14.32
CA ASP A 45 -1.48 7.74 15.66
C ASP A 45 0.02 7.56 15.91
N ILE A 46 0.77 7.22 14.86
CA ILE A 46 2.22 7.03 14.89
C ILE A 46 2.85 7.82 13.74
N LEU A 47 3.71 8.77 14.09
CA LEU A 47 4.52 9.51 13.13
C LEU A 47 5.81 8.72 12.85
N GLY A 48 6.08 8.39 11.58
CA GLY A 48 7.26 7.60 11.20
C GLY A 48 7.41 7.44 9.69
N THR A 49 8.50 6.80 9.27
CA THR A 49 8.78 6.49 7.86
C THR A 49 8.72 5.00 7.62
N LEU A 50 8.46 4.59 6.37
CA LEU A 50 8.43 3.17 5.98
C LEU A 50 9.74 2.43 6.28
N THR A 51 10.85 3.16 6.33
CA THR A 51 12.19 2.64 6.54
C THR A 51 12.65 2.64 8.00
N ASP A 52 11.88 3.28 8.88
CA ASP A 52 12.13 3.31 10.34
C ASP A 52 10.79 3.25 11.10
N MET A 53 10.28 2.04 11.27
CA MET A 53 9.05 1.77 12.03
C MET A 53 9.34 1.39 13.49
N LYS A 54 10.38 1.95 14.10
CA LYS A 54 10.82 1.60 15.47
C LYS A 54 9.77 1.81 16.56
N LEU A 55 8.81 2.71 16.33
CA LEU A 55 7.70 2.94 17.26
C LEU A 55 6.63 1.84 17.19
N VAL A 56 6.68 0.98 16.17
CA VAL A 56 5.83 -0.20 16.06
C VAL A 56 6.63 -1.41 16.53
N ALA A 57 6.16 -2.08 17.57
CA ALA A 57 6.87 -3.22 18.13
C ALA A 57 6.94 -4.41 17.14
N THR A 58 7.95 -5.26 17.29
CA THR A 58 8.07 -6.50 16.50
C THR A 58 6.88 -7.42 16.80
N LYS A 59 6.27 -7.98 15.75
CA LYS A 59 5.13 -8.92 15.86
C LYS A 59 3.98 -8.33 16.69
N SER A 60 3.53 -7.12 16.36
CA SER A 60 2.52 -6.41 17.15
C SER A 60 1.24 -6.07 16.38
N VAL A 61 1.20 -6.28 15.07
CA VAL A 61 0.01 -6.01 14.25
C VAL A 61 -0.39 -7.24 13.44
N ASP A 62 -1.69 -7.40 13.22
CA ASP A 62 -2.26 -8.55 12.51
C ASP A 62 -2.30 -8.33 11.00
N ALA A 63 -2.37 -7.07 10.58
CA ALA A 63 -2.34 -6.71 9.17
C ALA A 63 -1.60 -5.39 8.94
N ILE A 64 -1.10 -5.21 7.71
CA ILE A 64 -0.66 -3.93 7.16
C ILE A 64 -1.50 -3.65 5.93
N TYR A 65 -2.02 -2.44 5.84
CA TYR A 65 -2.60 -1.87 4.63
C TYR A 65 -1.74 -0.71 4.14
N SER A 66 -1.33 -0.76 2.88
CA SER A 66 -0.56 0.31 2.24
C SER A 66 -1.12 0.56 0.84
N SER A 67 -1.67 1.74 0.63
CA SER A 67 -2.30 2.11 -0.64
C SER A 67 -1.64 3.38 -1.19
N TYR A 68 -1.09 3.28 -2.41
CA TYR A 68 -0.43 4.40 -3.12
C TYR A 68 0.62 5.11 -2.27
N ASN A 69 1.48 4.34 -1.61
CA ASN A 69 2.44 4.86 -0.64
C ASN A 69 3.88 4.37 -0.89
N ILE A 70 4.07 3.09 -1.25
CA ILE A 70 5.41 2.49 -1.39
C ILE A 70 6.23 3.08 -2.56
N ASP A 71 5.60 3.78 -3.47
CA ASP A 71 6.23 4.46 -4.61
C ASP A 71 6.78 5.86 -4.25
N HIS A 72 6.54 6.32 -3.00
CA HIS A 72 7.06 7.59 -2.49
C HIS A 72 8.42 7.47 -1.77
N ILE A 73 9.00 6.26 -1.68
CA ILE A 73 10.36 6.04 -1.15
C ILE A 73 11.34 5.72 -2.28
N TYR A 74 12.64 5.92 -2.04
CA TYR A 74 13.66 5.63 -3.06
C TYR A 74 13.82 4.13 -3.30
N PRO A 75 14.26 3.69 -4.52
CA PRO A 75 14.38 2.27 -4.84
C PRO A 75 15.27 1.47 -3.87
N HIS A 76 16.33 2.08 -3.34
CA HIS A 76 17.23 1.43 -2.37
C HIS A 76 16.63 1.29 -0.97
N GLU A 77 15.58 2.06 -0.67
CA GLU A 77 14.86 2.03 0.61
C GLU A 77 13.77 0.95 0.62
N VAL A 78 13.26 0.55 -0.54
CA VAL A 78 12.17 -0.42 -0.66
C VAL A 78 12.45 -1.73 0.08
N PRO A 79 13.64 -2.37 -0.06
CA PRO A 79 13.94 -3.59 0.69
C PRO A 79 13.93 -3.39 2.22
N VAL A 80 14.29 -2.18 2.69
CA VAL A 80 14.27 -1.84 4.12
C VAL A 80 12.83 -1.74 4.61
N ALA A 81 11.96 -1.03 3.88
CA ALA A 81 10.54 -0.90 4.21
C ALA A 81 9.83 -2.26 4.28
N PHE A 82 10.07 -3.14 3.33
CA PHE A 82 9.45 -4.47 3.32
C PHE A 82 9.96 -5.40 4.44
N LYS A 83 11.21 -5.23 4.89
CA LYS A 83 11.72 -5.89 6.08
C LYS A 83 11.05 -5.36 7.35
N GLU A 84 10.79 -4.06 7.44
CA GLU A 84 10.03 -3.48 8.55
C GLU A 84 8.59 -4.00 8.55
N PHE A 85 7.89 -4.07 7.40
CA PHE A 85 6.58 -4.71 7.29
C PHE A 85 6.62 -6.15 7.82
N TYR A 86 7.63 -6.92 7.39
CA TYR A 86 7.80 -8.29 7.88
C TYR A 86 8.05 -8.33 9.40
N ARG A 87 8.83 -7.40 9.94
CA ARG A 87 9.17 -7.35 11.38
C ARG A 87 7.96 -7.07 12.25
N VAL A 88 7.16 -6.04 11.90
CA VAL A 88 6.05 -5.58 12.75
C VAL A 88 4.84 -6.50 12.71
N LEU A 89 4.64 -7.26 11.64
CA LEU A 89 3.55 -8.22 11.52
C LEU A 89 3.71 -9.40 12.48
N ASN A 90 2.59 -9.87 13.04
CA ASN A 90 2.46 -11.16 13.71
C ASN A 90 2.84 -12.32 12.77
N ASP A 91 3.05 -13.51 13.31
CA ASP A 91 3.46 -14.66 12.50
C ASP A 91 2.40 -15.07 11.48
N ASP A 92 1.11 -14.93 11.79
CA ASP A 92 -0.01 -15.14 10.88
C ASP A 92 -0.48 -13.86 10.16
N GLY A 93 0.30 -12.79 10.28
CA GLY A 93 -0.05 -11.47 9.76
C GLY A 93 -0.02 -11.41 8.23
N ILE A 94 -0.79 -10.45 7.71
CA ILE A 94 -1.00 -10.23 6.27
C ILE A 94 -0.65 -8.80 5.87
N VAL A 95 -0.17 -8.63 4.64
CA VAL A 95 0.03 -7.30 4.03
C VAL A 95 -0.90 -7.17 2.83
N PHE A 96 -1.60 -6.05 2.75
CA PHE A 96 -2.33 -5.62 1.56
C PHE A 96 -1.61 -4.41 0.98
N ILE A 97 -1.16 -4.51 -0.27
CA ILE A 97 -0.57 -3.38 -0.99
C ILE A 97 -1.37 -3.08 -2.24
N ARG A 98 -1.60 -1.79 -2.47
CA ARG A 98 -2.05 -1.22 -3.73
C ARG A 98 -1.06 -0.15 -4.17
N CYS A 99 -0.69 -0.16 -5.45
CA CYS A 99 0.15 0.88 -6.04
C CYS A 99 -0.08 0.94 -7.55
N PRO A 100 0.34 2.03 -8.22
CA PRO A 100 0.24 2.10 -9.67
C PRO A 100 1.03 0.98 -10.36
N ASP A 101 0.46 0.44 -11.44
CA ASP A 101 1.19 -0.44 -12.35
C ASP A 101 1.97 0.40 -13.36
N ILE A 102 3.26 0.59 -13.13
CA ILE A 102 4.11 1.40 -14.00
C ILE A 102 4.17 0.85 -15.44
N GLN A 103 3.93 -0.45 -15.63
CA GLN A 103 3.91 -1.05 -16.97
C GLN A 103 2.75 -0.50 -17.79
N THR A 104 1.53 -0.47 -17.23
CA THR A 104 0.33 0.10 -17.89
C THR A 104 0.54 1.59 -18.19
N VAL A 105 1.12 2.33 -17.26
CA VAL A 105 1.42 3.75 -17.44
C VAL A 105 2.40 3.97 -18.58
N CYS A 106 3.49 3.17 -18.66
CA CYS A 106 4.46 3.23 -19.73
C CYS A 106 3.85 2.86 -21.10
N GLU A 107 2.88 1.97 -21.17
CA GLU A 107 2.13 1.65 -22.39
C GLU A 107 1.42 2.90 -22.95
N ALA A 108 0.85 3.75 -22.09
CA ALA A 108 0.26 5.03 -22.51
C ALA A 108 1.32 6.04 -22.98
N VAL A 109 2.48 6.09 -22.30
CA VAL A 109 3.60 6.96 -22.69
C VAL A 109 4.14 6.59 -24.07
N VAL A 110 4.28 5.29 -24.37
CA VAL A 110 4.71 4.80 -25.70
C VAL A 110 3.72 5.22 -26.81
N GLN A 111 2.46 5.44 -26.48
CA GLN A 111 1.42 5.95 -27.40
C GLN A 111 1.39 7.49 -27.48
N ASP A 112 2.41 8.19 -26.96
CA ASP A 112 2.50 9.66 -26.89
C ASP A 112 1.38 10.33 -26.07
N LYS A 113 0.86 9.63 -25.06
CA LYS A 113 -0.24 10.09 -24.19
C LYS A 113 0.23 10.54 -22.82
N LEU A 114 1.46 11.07 -22.71
CA LEU A 114 2.06 11.44 -21.42
C LEU A 114 1.19 12.41 -20.61
N LEU A 115 0.49 13.34 -21.27
CA LEU A 115 -0.32 14.38 -20.65
C LEU A 115 -1.84 14.16 -20.81
N GLU A 116 -2.26 13.12 -21.54
CA GLU A 116 -3.68 12.78 -21.66
C GLU A 116 -4.20 12.16 -20.35
N PRO A 117 -5.34 12.61 -19.84
CA PRO A 117 -5.90 12.04 -18.61
C PRO A 117 -6.23 10.56 -18.77
N LEU A 118 -5.80 9.74 -17.81
CA LEU A 118 -6.17 8.34 -17.69
C LEU A 118 -7.48 8.16 -16.91
N TYR A 119 -7.68 9.00 -15.90
CA TYR A 119 -8.89 9.02 -15.07
C TYR A 119 -9.04 10.37 -14.38
N GLU A 120 -10.20 10.58 -13.78
CA GLU A 120 -10.53 11.72 -12.93
C GLU A 120 -10.77 11.23 -11.49
N THR A 121 -10.24 11.94 -10.52
CA THR A 121 -10.49 11.68 -9.10
C THR A 121 -11.88 12.16 -8.69
N GLU A 122 -12.38 11.75 -7.53
CA GLU A 122 -13.66 12.20 -6.99
C GLU A 122 -13.73 13.72 -6.82
N ASP A 123 -12.59 14.37 -6.57
CA ASP A 123 -12.47 15.83 -6.44
C ASP A 123 -12.37 16.55 -7.78
N GLY A 124 -12.47 15.83 -8.91
CA GLY A 124 -12.42 16.40 -10.26
C GLY A 124 -10.99 16.65 -10.81
N HIS A 125 -9.94 16.13 -10.17
CA HIS A 125 -8.58 16.23 -10.68
C HIS A 125 -8.32 15.20 -11.77
N GLN A 126 -7.84 15.66 -12.93
CA GLN A 126 -7.44 14.79 -14.03
C GLN A 126 -6.02 14.26 -13.81
N ILE A 127 -5.89 12.94 -13.73
CA ILE A 127 -4.62 12.25 -13.53
C ILE A 127 -4.12 11.68 -14.84
N SER A 128 -2.95 12.13 -15.26
CA SER A 128 -2.26 11.72 -16.48
C SER A 128 -1.08 10.78 -16.16
N PRO A 129 -0.48 10.08 -17.16
CA PRO A 129 0.72 9.28 -16.96
C PRO A 129 1.86 10.00 -16.24
N ILE A 130 2.07 11.27 -16.51
CA ILE A 130 3.11 12.07 -15.84
C ILE A 130 2.88 12.20 -14.35
N ASP A 131 1.61 12.30 -13.90
CA ASP A 131 1.26 12.39 -12.46
C ASP A 131 1.49 11.06 -11.74
N ILE A 132 1.27 9.94 -12.46
CA ILE A 132 1.53 8.61 -11.90
C ILE A 132 3.03 8.32 -11.85
N LEU A 133 3.81 8.82 -12.81
CA LEU A 133 5.27 8.58 -12.86
C LEU A 133 6.05 9.46 -11.89
N PHE A 134 5.66 10.73 -11.71
CA PHE A 134 6.44 11.70 -10.97
C PHE A 134 5.74 12.29 -9.74
N GLY A 135 4.45 12.01 -9.58
CA GLY A 135 3.62 12.52 -8.48
C GLY A 135 2.58 13.53 -8.95
N ASN A 136 1.52 13.67 -8.18
CA ASN A 136 0.43 14.60 -8.49
C ASN A 136 0.94 16.04 -8.56
N ARG A 137 1.01 16.59 -9.79
CA ARG A 137 1.57 17.92 -10.08
C ARG A 137 0.86 19.04 -9.33
N GLN A 138 -0.45 18.93 -9.13
CA GLN A 138 -1.23 19.97 -8.46
C GLN A 138 -0.92 19.99 -6.96
N GLU A 139 -0.85 18.83 -6.32
CA GLU A 139 -0.49 18.69 -4.92
C GLU A 139 0.95 19.17 -4.68
N ILE A 140 1.90 18.77 -5.52
CA ILE A 140 3.30 19.20 -5.42
C ILE A 140 3.40 20.72 -5.59
N ALA A 141 2.69 21.31 -6.57
CA ALA A 141 2.66 22.75 -6.78
C ALA A 141 2.06 23.52 -5.61
N SER A 142 1.16 22.92 -4.84
CA SER A 142 0.62 23.50 -3.61
C SER A 142 1.55 23.40 -2.39
N GLY A 143 2.72 22.73 -2.55
CA GLY A 143 3.72 22.57 -1.50
C GLY A 143 3.69 21.20 -0.80
N ASN A 144 2.84 20.27 -1.25
CA ASN A 144 2.81 18.91 -0.72
C ASN A 144 3.87 18.02 -1.40
N GLU A 145 5.13 18.17 -1.00
CA GLU A 145 6.26 17.41 -1.54
C GLU A 145 6.19 15.90 -1.27
N TYR A 146 5.40 15.46 -0.29
CA TYR A 146 5.19 14.04 -0.01
C TYR A 146 4.55 13.30 -1.18
N MET A 147 3.82 14.02 -2.05
CA MET A 147 3.21 13.45 -3.26
C MET A 147 4.19 13.16 -4.39
N THR A 148 5.48 13.52 -4.23
CA THR A 148 6.52 13.20 -5.21
C THR A 148 6.81 11.70 -5.21
N LYS A 149 6.74 11.07 -6.39
CA LYS A 149 7.09 9.66 -6.56
C LYS A 149 8.58 9.49 -6.85
N LYS A 150 9.18 8.47 -6.25
CA LYS A 150 10.62 8.20 -6.31
C LYS A 150 10.93 6.84 -6.94
N CYS A 151 9.95 5.94 -7.01
CA CYS A 151 10.05 4.65 -7.70
C CYS A 151 8.69 4.21 -8.25
N GLY A 152 8.65 3.04 -8.87
CA GLY A 152 7.43 2.41 -9.35
C GLY A 152 7.62 0.91 -9.51
N PHE A 153 6.52 0.19 -9.64
CA PHE A 153 6.50 -1.26 -9.59
C PHE A 153 5.78 -1.85 -10.81
N THR A 154 6.32 -2.98 -11.30
CA THR A 154 5.57 -3.96 -12.07
C THR A 154 5.18 -5.11 -11.14
N TYR A 155 4.21 -5.92 -11.53
CA TYR A 155 3.79 -7.05 -10.70
C TYR A 155 4.95 -7.99 -10.34
N SER A 156 5.77 -8.37 -11.31
CA SER A 156 6.89 -9.28 -11.10
C SER A 156 7.96 -8.74 -10.15
N VAL A 157 8.21 -7.42 -10.20
CA VAL A 157 9.15 -6.76 -9.29
C VAL A 157 8.58 -6.73 -7.88
N LEU A 158 7.31 -6.37 -7.71
CA LEU A 158 6.65 -6.30 -6.41
C LEU A 158 6.58 -7.70 -5.75
N ASP A 159 6.19 -8.74 -6.51
CA ASP A 159 6.17 -10.13 -6.02
C ASP A 159 7.55 -10.60 -5.56
N ARG A 160 8.61 -10.28 -6.33
CA ARG A 160 9.99 -10.61 -5.95
C ARG A 160 10.41 -9.92 -4.66
N ILE A 161 10.10 -8.64 -4.48
CA ILE A 161 10.44 -7.87 -3.26
C ILE A 161 9.79 -8.54 -2.03
N PHE A 162 8.53 -8.92 -2.12
CA PHE A 162 7.87 -9.66 -1.03
C PHE A 162 8.57 -10.99 -0.73
N SER A 163 8.96 -11.73 -1.77
CA SER A 163 9.68 -12.99 -1.62
C SER A 163 11.02 -12.80 -0.90
N GLU A 164 11.79 -11.80 -1.32
CA GLU A 164 13.09 -11.45 -0.75
C GLU A 164 12.97 -10.95 0.70
N ALA A 165 11.87 -10.28 1.05
CA ALA A 165 11.57 -9.87 2.42
C ALA A 165 11.16 -11.05 3.34
N GLY A 166 10.88 -12.24 2.77
CA GLY A 166 10.60 -13.46 3.53
C GLY A 166 9.15 -13.93 3.53
N PHE A 167 8.23 -13.23 2.85
CA PHE A 167 6.82 -13.64 2.75
C PHE A 167 6.68 -14.94 1.95
N LYS A 168 5.95 -15.93 2.49
CA LYS A 168 5.90 -17.31 1.99
C LYS A 168 4.76 -17.59 1.03
N ALA A 169 3.67 -16.82 1.11
CA ALA A 169 2.56 -16.91 0.17
C ALA A 169 2.19 -15.51 -0.30
N ARG A 170 1.84 -15.38 -1.57
CA ARG A 170 1.48 -14.11 -2.20
C ARG A 170 0.39 -14.38 -3.23
N TYR A 171 -0.53 -13.43 -3.34
CA TYR A 171 -1.62 -13.48 -4.30
C TYR A 171 -1.98 -12.07 -4.74
N GLY A 172 -2.24 -11.89 -6.00
CA GLY A 172 -2.63 -10.59 -6.54
C GLY A 172 -2.41 -10.52 -8.03
N GLY A 173 -2.42 -9.32 -8.55
CA GLY A 173 -2.27 -9.10 -9.98
C GLY A 173 -2.43 -7.64 -10.39
N ARG A 174 -2.51 -7.45 -11.70
CA ARG A 174 -2.83 -6.19 -12.35
C ARG A 174 -4.34 -6.00 -12.36
N ILE A 175 -4.80 -4.86 -11.93
CA ILE A 175 -6.21 -4.47 -11.93
C ILE A 175 -6.37 -3.31 -12.91
N PRO A 176 -7.28 -3.40 -13.90
CA PRO A 176 -7.53 -2.32 -14.86
C PRO A 176 -8.41 -1.22 -14.21
N PHE A 177 -7.86 -0.56 -13.19
CA PHE A 177 -8.53 0.49 -12.44
C PHE A 177 -7.63 1.72 -12.38
N ASN A 178 -8.18 2.92 -12.52
CA ASN A 178 -7.46 4.19 -12.40
C ASN A 178 -6.12 4.24 -13.17
N GLY A 179 -6.12 3.88 -14.45
CA GLY A 179 -4.91 3.88 -15.28
C GLY A 179 -3.97 2.70 -15.06
N GLY A 180 -4.43 1.66 -14.36
CA GLY A 180 -3.67 0.45 -14.05
C GLY A 180 -3.12 0.43 -12.63
N GLU A 181 -3.49 -0.59 -11.90
CA GLU A 181 -3.13 -0.79 -10.49
C GLU A 181 -2.56 -2.19 -10.26
N LEU A 182 -1.63 -2.30 -9.37
CA LEU A 182 -1.22 -3.55 -8.75
C LEU A 182 -1.91 -3.68 -7.40
N ALA A 183 -2.56 -4.82 -7.17
CA ALA A 183 -3.04 -5.18 -5.83
C ALA A 183 -2.43 -6.53 -5.45
N LEU A 184 -1.83 -6.60 -4.27
CA LEU A 184 -1.13 -7.78 -3.82
C LEU A 184 -1.34 -7.99 -2.32
N ILE A 185 -1.66 -9.25 -1.97
CA ILE A 185 -1.73 -9.74 -0.59
C ILE A 185 -0.54 -10.65 -0.35
N ALA A 186 0.15 -10.47 0.76
CA ALA A 186 1.28 -11.32 1.15
C ALA A 186 1.14 -11.81 2.60
N PHE A 187 1.62 -13.04 2.84
CA PHE A 187 1.52 -13.75 4.12
C PHE A 187 2.91 -14.17 4.58
N LYS A 188 3.17 -14.05 5.88
CA LYS A 188 4.43 -14.55 6.46
C LYS A 188 4.51 -16.07 6.39
N GLN A 189 3.40 -16.76 6.54
CA GLN A 189 3.31 -18.22 6.50
C GLN A 189 2.85 -18.72 5.13
N LYS A 190 3.13 -20.00 4.86
CA LYS A 190 2.53 -20.68 3.71
C LYS A 190 1.02 -20.76 3.89
N LYS A 191 0.28 -20.53 2.82
CA LYS A 191 -1.16 -20.66 2.74
C LYS A 191 -1.54 -21.50 1.54
N SER A 192 -2.62 -22.27 1.67
CA SER A 192 -3.22 -22.94 0.52
C SER A 192 -3.94 -21.93 -0.38
N GLU A 193 -4.14 -22.28 -1.64
CA GLU A 193 -4.90 -21.42 -2.56
C GLU A 193 -6.31 -21.14 -2.06
N GLU A 194 -6.95 -22.11 -1.39
CA GLU A 194 -8.30 -21.96 -0.83
C GLU A 194 -8.33 -20.92 0.30
N GLU A 195 -7.34 -20.99 1.22
CA GLU A 195 -7.21 -20.00 2.30
C GLU A 195 -6.98 -18.60 1.74
N ILE A 196 -6.11 -18.46 0.73
CA ILE A 196 -5.80 -17.19 0.10
C ILE A 196 -7.05 -16.61 -0.58
N LYS A 197 -7.77 -17.41 -1.38
CA LYS A 197 -8.99 -16.98 -2.08
C LYS A 197 -10.08 -16.52 -1.11
N LYS A 198 -10.23 -17.18 0.02
CA LYS A 198 -11.19 -16.80 1.07
C LYS A 198 -10.87 -15.44 1.70
N ILE A 199 -9.58 -15.10 1.82
CA ILE A 199 -9.13 -13.81 2.38
C ILE A 199 -9.18 -12.70 1.31
N ALA A 200 -8.84 -13.04 0.06
CA ALA A 200 -8.80 -12.07 -1.03
C ALA A 200 -10.19 -11.65 -1.56
N ASN A 201 -11.22 -12.50 -1.35
CA ASN A 201 -12.60 -12.26 -1.78
C ASN A 201 -13.55 -12.50 -0.60
N PRO A 202 -13.54 -11.64 0.43
CA PRO A 202 -14.39 -11.75 1.62
C PRO A 202 -15.86 -11.48 1.33
#